data_d2877cb761d12c80fa8580433110e149
#
_entry.id   d2877cb761d12c80fa8580433110e149
#
_cell.length_a   1.000
_cell.length_b   1.000
_cell.length_c   1.000
_cell.angle_alpha   90.00
_cell.angle_beta   90.00
_cell.angle_gamma   90.00
#
_symmetry.space_group_name_H-M   'P 1'
#
loop_
_entity.id
_entity.type
_entity.pdbx_description
1 polymer ?
#
loop_
_entity_poly.entity_id
_entity_poly.type
_entity_poly.pdbx_seq_one_letter_code
_entity_poly.pdbx_strand_id
1 'polypeptide(L)'
;MRNVYIINPKAGKHDHTVQFMERIRAVHATHGEEPEIYLTQRAGHGEELARAAAEKGDAVRIWAVGGDGTVLEVVRGAEFHENAAVGVYPCGSGNDFVRSFGKREVFLNPENQLAGKTVSIDMIRTQHGDAVNICSVGFDAKVAAEMNYYKHLPFVSGELAYTISLAKCFLGHLADKMTVTFYYADGTKEIVTGEFLFTLAGNGRWYGGGYCGAPNSVIDDGLLDFVLIRKPAYSRIPGLVPKYKRGEHLSNPAFSDLLVYRRGVKIEIQSE
;
A
#
# COMPACT_ATOMS: atom_id res chain seq x y z
N MET A 1 10.84 17.61 19.27
CA MET A 1 10.11 16.38 18.89
C MET A 1 11.15 15.32 18.60
N ARG A 2 11.04 14.13 19.20
CA ARG A 2 12.00 13.03 18.99
C ARG A 2 11.87 12.47 17.57
N ASN A 3 13.00 12.13 16.92
CA ASN A 3 13.03 11.54 15.60
C ASN A 3 13.59 10.11 15.67
N VAL A 4 12.78 9.13 15.26
CA VAL A 4 13.10 7.70 15.29
C VAL A 4 13.06 7.16 13.86
N TYR A 5 14.16 6.60 13.38
CA TYR A 5 14.27 6.02 12.04
C TYR A 5 14.27 4.50 12.12
N ILE A 6 13.31 3.88 11.45
CA ILE A 6 13.19 2.43 11.33
C ILE A 6 13.57 2.05 9.90
N ILE A 7 14.75 1.49 9.73
CA ILE A 7 15.34 1.19 8.43
C ILE A 7 15.23 -0.29 8.13
N ASN A 8 14.69 -0.62 6.97
CA ASN A 8 14.71 -1.98 6.46
C ASN A 8 15.91 -2.15 5.49
N PRO A 9 17.01 -2.81 5.92
CA PRO A 9 18.21 -2.96 5.10
C PRO A 9 17.99 -3.84 3.86
N LYS A 10 16.90 -4.61 3.81
CA LYS A 10 16.54 -5.45 2.67
C LYS A 10 15.63 -4.74 1.66
N ALA A 11 15.29 -3.46 1.89
CA ALA A 11 14.45 -2.71 0.98
C ALA A 11 15.22 -2.26 -0.27
N GLY A 12 14.64 -2.47 -1.46
CA GLY A 12 15.24 -2.06 -2.73
C GLY A 12 16.23 -3.08 -3.31
N LYS A 13 17.01 -2.64 -4.31
CA LYS A 13 17.98 -3.48 -5.04
C LYS A 13 19.37 -3.51 -4.39
N HIS A 14 19.71 -2.47 -3.66
CA HIS A 14 21.03 -2.29 -3.03
C HIS A 14 20.84 -1.85 -1.59
N ASP A 15 21.73 -2.29 -0.73
CA ASP A 15 21.76 -1.81 0.65
C ASP A 15 22.44 -0.43 0.71
N HIS A 16 21.64 0.58 0.96
CA HIS A 16 22.08 1.96 1.16
C HIS A 16 22.05 2.39 2.63
N THR A 17 21.93 1.44 3.55
CA THR A 17 21.71 1.70 4.98
C THR A 17 22.78 2.62 5.56
N VAL A 18 24.06 2.35 5.33
CA VAL A 18 25.17 3.14 5.90
C VAL A 18 25.12 4.58 5.39
N GLN A 19 25.04 4.78 4.07
CA GLN A 19 24.97 6.11 3.45
C GLN A 19 23.75 6.91 3.93
N PHE A 20 22.61 6.23 4.09
CA PHE A 20 21.38 6.85 4.58
C PHE A 20 21.53 7.28 6.04
N MET A 21 22.11 6.43 6.90
CA MET A 21 22.37 6.75 8.31
C MET A 21 23.32 7.96 8.46
N GLU A 22 24.40 8.00 7.69
CA GLU A 22 25.34 9.14 7.69
C GLU A 22 24.63 10.42 7.29
N ARG A 23 23.84 10.39 6.22
CA ARG A 23 23.09 11.56 5.74
C ARG A 23 22.07 12.07 6.78
N ILE A 24 21.34 11.18 7.44
CA ILE A 24 20.38 11.54 8.49
C ILE A 24 21.12 12.20 9.66
N ARG A 25 22.18 11.58 10.16
CA ARG A 25 22.97 12.14 11.26
C ARG A 25 23.53 13.51 10.90
N ALA A 26 24.04 13.70 9.69
CA ALA A 26 24.55 14.99 9.24
C ALA A 26 23.47 16.09 9.26
N VAL A 27 22.26 15.79 8.78
CA VAL A 27 21.15 16.74 8.77
C VAL A 27 20.70 17.07 10.20
N HIS A 28 20.56 16.08 11.09
CA HIS A 28 20.17 16.32 12.48
C HIS A 28 21.23 17.09 13.27
N ALA A 29 22.51 16.85 13.00
CA ALA A 29 23.60 17.60 13.63
C ALA A 29 23.53 19.10 13.36
N THR A 30 23.03 19.53 12.18
CA THR A 30 22.83 20.95 11.88
C THR A 30 21.74 21.61 12.75
N HIS A 31 20.85 20.79 13.36
CA HIS A 31 19.79 21.23 14.26
C HIS A 31 20.13 20.98 15.75
N GLY A 32 21.30 20.44 16.04
CA GLY A 32 21.70 20.07 17.39
C GLY A 32 20.89 18.89 17.98
N GLU A 33 20.35 18.03 17.11
CA GLU A 33 19.55 16.87 17.48
C GLU A 33 20.33 15.57 17.21
N GLU A 34 20.01 14.52 17.97
CA GLU A 34 20.50 13.17 17.71
C GLU A 34 19.32 12.23 17.41
N PRO A 35 19.24 11.66 16.20
CA PRO A 35 18.15 10.75 15.84
C PRO A 35 18.40 9.36 16.40
N GLU A 36 17.33 8.70 16.86
CA GLU A 36 17.33 7.27 17.16
C GLU A 36 17.24 6.48 15.85
N ILE A 37 18.12 5.49 15.63
CA ILE A 37 18.12 4.69 14.39
C ILE A 37 18.09 3.21 14.74
N TYR A 38 17.09 2.50 14.18
CA TYR A 38 16.88 1.07 14.38
C TYR A 38 16.84 0.36 13.01
N LEU A 39 17.44 -0.84 12.94
CA LEU A 39 17.38 -1.69 11.76
C LEU A 39 16.38 -2.83 11.99
N THR A 40 15.49 -3.06 11.03
CA THR A 40 14.60 -4.21 11.09
C THR A 40 15.38 -5.51 10.81
N GLN A 41 15.04 -6.57 11.52
CA GLN A 41 15.70 -7.88 11.42
C GLN A 41 14.81 -8.94 10.75
N ARG A 42 13.49 -8.78 10.84
CA ARG A 42 12.46 -9.71 10.36
C ARG A 42 11.17 -8.98 10.02
N ALA A 43 10.25 -9.65 9.38
CA ALA A 43 8.88 -9.17 9.20
C ALA A 43 8.21 -8.90 10.56
N GLY A 44 7.44 -7.84 10.66
CA GLY A 44 6.78 -7.37 11.88
C GLY A 44 7.69 -6.61 12.85
N HIS A 45 9.01 -6.61 12.66
CA HIS A 45 9.92 -5.90 13.58
C HIS A 45 9.76 -4.37 13.49
N GLY A 46 9.40 -3.84 12.31
CA GLY A 46 9.10 -2.42 12.13
C GLY A 46 7.90 -1.96 12.97
N GLU A 47 6.88 -2.79 13.08
CA GLU A 47 5.70 -2.53 13.93
C GLU A 47 6.06 -2.51 15.42
N GLU A 48 6.83 -3.49 15.87
CA GLU A 48 7.29 -3.57 17.28
C GLU A 48 8.12 -2.33 17.67
N LEU A 49 9.07 -1.95 16.81
CA LEU A 49 9.92 -0.78 17.05
C LEU A 49 9.13 0.52 17.04
N ALA A 50 8.17 0.67 16.14
CA ALA A 50 7.33 1.86 16.06
C ALA A 50 6.42 1.98 17.30
N ARG A 51 5.81 0.88 17.72
CA ARG A 51 4.99 0.82 18.94
C ARG A 51 5.82 1.20 20.17
N ALA A 52 6.97 0.58 20.34
CA ALA A 52 7.87 0.90 21.47
C ALA A 52 8.35 2.36 21.46
N ALA A 53 8.51 2.97 20.28
CA ALA A 53 8.84 4.38 20.15
C ALA A 53 7.67 5.29 20.57
N ALA A 54 6.45 4.95 20.17
CA ALA A 54 5.24 5.72 20.48
C ALA A 54 4.83 5.60 21.96
N GLU A 55 4.97 4.42 22.57
CA GLU A 55 4.63 4.14 23.96
C GLU A 55 5.47 4.92 24.98
N LYS A 56 6.60 5.53 24.59
CA LYS A 56 7.36 6.41 25.49
C LYS A 56 6.60 7.68 25.90
N GLY A 57 5.52 8.03 25.18
CA GLY A 57 4.56 9.08 25.54
C GLY A 57 4.96 10.50 25.14
N ASP A 58 6.21 10.78 24.80
CA ASP A 58 6.66 12.06 24.26
C ASP A 58 6.35 12.17 22.75
N ALA A 59 6.23 13.41 22.26
CA ALA A 59 5.96 13.65 20.83
C ALA A 59 7.09 13.07 19.97
N VAL A 60 6.73 12.14 19.08
CA VAL A 60 7.68 11.41 18.24
C VAL A 60 7.30 11.44 16.78
N ARG A 61 8.30 11.58 15.92
CA ARG A 61 8.18 11.37 14.48
C ARG A 61 8.94 10.10 14.13
N ILE A 62 8.22 9.10 13.63
CA ILE A 62 8.74 7.77 13.31
C ILE A 62 8.88 7.68 11.79
N TRP A 63 10.09 7.48 11.31
CA TRP A 63 10.42 7.46 9.90
C TRP A 63 10.52 6.02 9.39
N ALA A 64 9.60 5.62 8.52
CA ALA A 64 9.66 4.36 7.80
C ALA A 64 10.62 4.47 6.62
N VAL A 65 11.81 3.86 6.73
CA VAL A 65 12.81 3.85 5.68
C VAL A 65 12.78 2.49 4.98
N GLY A 66 12.03 2.40 3.89
CA GLY A 66 11.79 1.13 3.21
C GLY A 66 10.77 1.21 2.09
N GLY A 67 10.17 0.08 1.75
CA GLY A 67 9.04 0.00 0.82
C GLY A 67 7.69 0.02 1.53
N ASP A 68 6.61 -0.22 0.76
CA ASP A 68 5.22 -0.18 1.24
C ASP A 68 4.99 -1.11 2.45
N GLY A 69 5.64 -2.27 2.49
CA GLY A 69 5.57 -3.18 3.65
C GLY A 69 6.17 -2.58 4.93
N THR A 70 7.31 -1.87 4.82
CA THR A 70 7.92 -1.19 5.97
C THR A 70 7.04 -0.02 6.45
N VAL A 71 6.45 0.72 5.51
CA VAL A 71 5.48 1.78 5.82
C VAL A 71 4.29 1.21 6.59
N LEU A 72 3.73 0.11 6.12
CA LEU A 72 2.60 -0.55 6.78
C LEU A 72 2.93 -0.98 8.21
N GLU A 73 4.08 -1.64 8.42
CA GLU A 73 4.53 -2.04 9.75
C GLU A 73 4.67 -0.85 10.69
N VAL A 74 5.33 0.22 10.24
CA VAL A 74 5.54 1.43 11.07
C VAL A 74 4.22 2.13 11.39
N VAL A 75 3.31 2.24 10.42
CA VAL A 75 1.99 2.84 10.66
C VAL A 75 1.19 2.03 11.66
N ARG A 76 1.16 0.69 11.55
CA ARG A 76 0.47 -0.19 12.52
C ARG A 76 1.05 -0.08 13.93
N GLY A 77 2.36 0.10 14.05
CA GLY A 77 3.00 0.30 15.35
C GLY A 77 2.71 1.67 15.97
N ALA A 78 2.54 2.69 15.14
CA ALA A 78 2.23 4.06 15.57
C ALA A 78 0.72 4.31 15.73
N GLU A 79 -0.12 3.43 15.20
CA GLU A 79 -1.59 3.53 15.25
C GLU A 79 -2.09 3.68 16.69
N PHE A 80 -3.13 4.49 16.88
CA PHE A 80 -3.71 4.83 18.20
C PHE A 80 -2.80 5.60 19.18
N HIS A 81 -1.65 6.07 18.73
CA HIS A 81 -0.77 6.92 19.52
C HIS A 81 -0.80 8.37 19.02
N GLU A 82 -1.59 9.23 19.65
CA GLU A 82 -1.76 10.64 19.25
C GLU A 82 -0.46 11.46 19.29
N ASN A 83 0.53 11.01 20.09
CA ASN A 83 1.86 11.60 20.18
C ASN A 83 2.79 11.21 19.02
N ALA A 84 2.37 10.29 18.13
CA ALA A 84 3.21 9.77 17.08
C ALA A 84 2.77 10.27 15.69
N ALA A 85 3.73 10.67 14.88
CA ALA A 85 3.54 10.93 13.45
C ALA A 85 4.48 10.06 12.62
N VAL A 86 4.03 9.57 11.46
CA VAL A 86 4.84 8.72 10.58
C VAL A 86 5.31 9.50 9.37
N GLY A 87 6.61 9.48 9.13
CA GLY A 87 7.23 9.95 7.89
C GLY A 87 7.72 8.77 7.05
N VAL A 88 7.95 8.99 5.75
CA VAL A 88 8.31 7.92 4.83
C VAL A 88 9.51 8.28 3.96
N TYR A 89 10.52 7.41 3.95
CA TYR A 89 11.60 7.42 2.96
C TYR A 89 11.44 6.21 2.02
N PRO A 90 10.96 6.43 0.79
CA PRO A 90 10.55 5.36 -0.12
C PRO A 90 11.75 4.69 -0.81
N CYS A 91 12.32 3.68 -0.19
CA CYS A 91 13.48 2.92 -0.67
C CYS A 91 13.12 1.56 -1.28
N GLY A 92 11.83 1.19 -1.31
CA GLY A 92 11.35 -0.06 -1.88
C GLY A 92 11.22 -0.05 -3.41
N SER A 93 10.75 -1.16 -3.97
CA SER A 93 10.52 -1.31 -5.42
C SER A 93 9.19 -0.69 -5.90
N GLY A 94 8.13 -0.73 -5.09
CA GLY A 94 6.80 -0.17 -5.42
C GLY A 94 6.68 1.28 -5.02
N ASN A 95 6.73 1.53 -3.73
CA ASN A 95 6.55 2.83 -3.09
C ASN A 95 5.24 3.50 -3.51
N ASP A 96 4.18 2.71 -3.51
CA ASP A 96 2.87 3.12 -4.02
C ASP A 96 2.17 4.09 -3.08
N PHE A 97 2.37 3.96 -1.77
CA PHE A 97 1.78 4.84 -0.77
C PHE A 97 2.15 6.31 -0.99
N VAL A 98 3.43 6.62 -1.19
CA VAL A 98 3.89 8.00 -1.35
C VAL A 98 3.39 8.66 -2.63
N ARG A 99 2.97 7.89 -3.64
CA ARG A 99 2.41 8.41 -4.88
C ARG A 99 1.11 9.19 -4.65
N SER A 100 0.38 8.92 -3.57
CA SER A 100 -0.82 9.67 -3.17
C SER A 100 -0.50 11.09 -2.70
N PHE A 101 0.75 11.35 -2.28
CA PHE A 101 1.19 12.65 -1.76
C PHE A 101 2.08 13.44 -2.72
N GLY A 102 2.51 12.85 -3.84
CA GLY A 102 3.34 13.55 -4.83
C GLY A 102 4.46 12.72 -5.43
N LYS A 103 5.50 13.41 -5.88
CA LYS A 103 6.64 12.76 -6.51
C LYS A 103 7.57 12.16 -5.47
N ARG A 104 8.06 10.94 -5.73
CA ARG A 104 8.97 10.19 -4.86
C ARG A 104 10.21 10.99 -4.45
N GLU A 105 10.75 11.79 -5.35
CA GLU A 105 11.99 12.55 -5.14
C GLU A 105 11.89 13.54 -3.97
N VAL A 106 10.69 14.09 -3.72
CA VAL A 106 10.44 15.00 -2.59
C VAL A 106 10.66 14.28 -1.26
N PHE A 107 10.31 13.01 -1.18
CA PHE A 107 10.45 12.18 0.02
C PHE A 107 11.88 11.68 0.28
N LEU A 108 12.76 11.78 -0.70
CA LEU A 108 14.17 11.36 -0.55
C LEU A 108 15.08 12.44 0.03
N ASN A 109 14.57 13.67 0.19
CA ASN A 109 15.34 14.76 0.80
C ASN A 109 15.00 14.88 2.30
N PRO A 110 15.96 14.61 3.21
CA PRO A 110 15.73 14.67 4.66
C PRO A 110 15.29 16.06 5.14
N GLU A 111 15.84 17.14 4.60
CA GLU A 111 15.48 18.51 4.99
C GLU A 111 14.02 18.82 4.66
N ASN A 112 13.56 18.43 3.45
CA ASN A 112 12.16 18.58 3.06
C ASN A 112 11.24 17.77 3.98
N GLN A 113 11.66 16.57 4.36
CA GLN A 113 10.89 15.72 5.25
C GLN A 113 10.78 16.30 6.67
N LEU A 114 11.87 16.80 7.23
CA LEU A 114 11.87 17.42 8.55
C LEU A 114 11.00 18.69 8.58
N ALA A 115 11.01 19.48 7.51
CA ALA A 115 10.18 20.68 7.35
C ALA A 115 8.72 20.36 6.96
N GLY A 116 8.40 19.10 6.64
CA GLY A 116 7.09 18.67 6.17
C GLY A 116 5.99 18.83 7.23
N LYS A 117 4.76 19.11 6.75
CA LYS A 117 3.57 19.15 7.60
C LYS A 117 3.02 17.75 7.80
N THR A 118 2.55 17.47 9.01
CA THR A 118 1.79 16.25 9.32
C THR A 118 0.34 16.42 8.87
N VAL A 119 -0.21 15.38 8.25
CA VAL A 119 -1.63 15.29 7.85
C VAL A 119 -2.21 14.01 8.44
N SER A 120 -3.49 14.04 8.79
CA SER A 120 -4.22 12.83 9.16
C SER A 120 -4.54 12.03 7.90
N ILE A 121 -4.57 10.72 8.01
CA ILE A 121 -5.00 9.82 6.95
C ILE A 121 -6.00 8.81 7.50
N ASP A 122 -6.87 8.34 6.63
CA ASP A 122 -7.74 7.21 6.94
C ASP A 122 -6.98 5.89 6.84
N MET A 123 -7.53 4.84 7.46
CA MET A 123 -7.00 3.49 7.36
C MET A 123 -8.09 2.50 7.04
N ILE A 124 -7.75 1.46 6.29
CA ILE A 124 -8.66 0.34 6.03
C ILE A 124 -8.52 -0.67 7.16
N ARG A 125 -9.54 -0.79 8.01
CA ARG A 125 -9.56 -1.81 9.05
C ARG A 125 -10.11 -3.12 8.51
N THR A 126 -9.38 -4.21 8.73
CA THR A 126 -9.80 -5.55 8.34
C THR A 126 -9.65 -6.54 9.48
N GLN A 127 -10.33 -7.69 9.38
CA GLN A 127 -10.18 -8.80 10.33
C GLN A 127 -8.77 -9.44 10.34
N HIS A 128 -7.92 -9.10 9.35
CA HIS A 128 -6.55 -9.62 9.20
C HIS A 128 -5.48 -8.56 9.48
N GLY A 129 -5.86 -7.43 10.06
CA GLY A 129 -5.00 -6.27 10.33
C GLY A 129 -5.29 -5.09 9.41
N ASP A 130 -4.82 -3.93 9.82
CA ASP A 130 -5.13 -2.67 9.14
C ASP A 130 -4.20 -2.42 7.95
N ALA A 131 -4.68 -1.67 6.97
CA ALA A 131 -3.95 -1.28 5.77
C ALA A 131 -4.10 0.22 5.50
N VAL A 132 -3.07 0.82 4.91
CA VAL A 132 -3.02 2.28 4.66
C VAL A 132 -3.40 2.65 3.23
N ASN A 133 -3.31 1.71 2.31
CA ASN A 133 -3.36 2.04 0.88
C ASN A 133 -4.52 1.32 0.17
N ILE A 134 -4.37 0.05 -0.14
CA ILE A 134 -5.36 -0.76 -0.85
C ILE A 134 -5.43 -2.15 -0.26
N CYS A 135 -6.64 -2.67 -0.10
CA CYS A 135 -6.92 -4.08 0.15
C CYS A 135 -7.63 -4.68 -1.07
N SER A 136 -7.28 -5.90 -1.45
CA SER A 136 -7.93 -6.59 -2.55
C SER A 136 -8.17 -8.07 -2.28
N VAL A 137 -9.17 -8.63 -2.94
CA VAL A 137 -9.55 -10.04 -2.92
C VAL A 137 -9.76 -10.51 -4.36
N GLY A 138 -9.23 -11.68 -4.70
CA GLY A 138 -9.38 -12.29 -6.01
C GLY A 138 -8.06 -12.44 -6.76
N PHE A 139 -8.09 -12.27 -8.07
CA PHE A 139 -6.98 -12.56 -8.97
C PHE A 139 -5.70 -11.78 -8.67
N ASP A 140 -5.80 -10.49 -8.41
CA ASP A 140 -4.64 -9.64 -8.10
C ASP A 140 -3.96 -10.01 -6.76
N ALA A 141 -4.74 -10.37 -5.75
CA ALA A 141 -4.24 -10.90 -4.50
C ALA A 141 -3.55 -12.26 -4.69
N LYS A 142 -4.11 -13.13 -5.54
CA LYS A 142 -3.49 -14.42 -5.92
C LYS A 142 -2.15 -14.20 -6.62
N VAL A 143 -2.09 -13.26 -7.59
CA VAL A 143 -0.84 -12.90 -8.29
C VAL A 143 0.20 -12.37 -7.31
N ALA A 144 -0.17 -11.50 -6.37
CA ALA A 144 0.73 -10.95 -5.37
C ALA A 144 1.29 -12.05 -4.42
N ALA A 145 0.45 -12.98 -4.00
CA ALA A 145 0.87 -14.11 -3.16
C ALA A 145 1.86 -15.04 -3.91
N GLU A 146 1.56 -15.39 -5.15
CA GLU A 146 2.44 -16.20 -6.00
C GLU A 146 3.77 -15.48 -6.29
N MET A 147 3.74 -14.19 -6.60
CA MET A 147 4.94 -13.37 -6.80
C MET A 147 5.83 -13.39 -5.55
N ASN A 148 5.23 -13.33 -4.37
CA ASN A 148 5.97 -13.39 -3.11
C ASN A 148 6.72 -14.71 -2.93
N TYR A 149 6.16 -15.81 -3.43
CA TYR A 149 6.82 -17.11 -3.47
C TYR A 149 8.00 -17.12 -4.46
N TYR A 150 7.76 -16.72 -5.72
CA TYR A 150 8.77 -16.82 -6.78
C TYR A 150 9.95 -15.88 -6.63
N LYS A 151 9.75 -14.68 -6.04
CA LYS A 151 10.84 -13.70 -5.86
C LYS A 151 11.96 -14.19 -4.93
N HIS A 152 11.72 -15.24 -4.13
CA HIS A 152 12.73 -15.85 -3.25
C HIS A 152 13.50 -17.00 -3.90
N LEU A 153 13.13 -17.39 -5.13
CA LEU A 153 13.84 -18.45 -5.85
C LEU A 153 15.15 -17.91 -6.44
N PRO A 154 16.23 -18.70 -6.43
CA PRO A 154 17.48 -18.32 -7.06
C PRO A 154 17.27 -18.07 -8.56
N PHE A 155 17.96 -17.08 -9.10
CA PHE A 155 17.93 -16.68 -10.52
C PHE A 155 16.59 -16.10 -11.03
N VAL A 156 15.61 -15.83 -10.17
CA VAL A 156 14.35 -15.20 -10.52
C VAL A 156 14.37 -13.72 -10.17
N SER A 157 14.35 -12.85 -11.20
CA SER A 157 14.18 -11.41 -11.00
C SER A 157 12.73 -11.08 -10.59
N GLY A 158 12.51 -9.90 -9.99
CA GLY A 158 11.15 -9.46 -9.63
C GLY A 158 10.20 -9.41 -10.82
N GLU A 159 10.66 -9.00 -12.01
CA GLU A 159 9.88 -8.99 -13.25
C GLU A 159 9.55 -10.40 -13.73
N LEU A 160 10.51 -11.32 -13.63
CA LEU A 160 10.29 -12.72 -14.01
C LEU A 160 9.34 -13.40 -13.01
N ALA A 161 9.49 -13.16 -11.71
CA ALA A 161 8.57 -13.63 -10.70
C ALA A 161 7.12 -13.18 -10.97
N TYR A 162 6.94 -11.90 -11.30
CA TYR A 162 5.65 -11.35 -11.69
C TYR A 162 5.07 -12.05 -12.93
N THR A 163 5.88 -12.21 -13.98
CA THR A 163 5.45 -12.85 -15.23
C THR A 163 5.04 -14.31 -15.02
N ILE A 164 5.81 -15.07 -14.24
CA ILE A 164 5.49 -16.47 -13.90
C ILE A 164 4.20 -16.53 -13.08
N SER A 165 4.07 -15.67 -12.07
CA SER A 165 2.87 -15.61 -11.22
C SER A 165 1.62 -15.28 -12.02
N LEU A 166 1.73 -14.29 -12.90
CA LEU A 166 0.65 -13.88 -13.79
C LEU A 166 0.24 -15.04 -14.72
N ALA A 167 1.20 -15.69 -15.38
CA ALA A 167 0.93 -16.81 -16.27
C ALA A 167 0.27 -17.99 -15.53
N LYS A 168 0.78 -18.33 -14.33
CA LYS A 168 0.20 -19.40 -13.50
C LYS A 168 -1.24 -19.06 -13.08
N CYS A 169 -1.48 -17.85 -12.62
CA CYS A 169 -2.83 -17.42 -12.23
C CYS A 169 -3.79 -17.39 -13.43
N PHE A 170 -3.30 -17.07 -14.63
CA PHE A 170 -4.10 -17.11 -15.86
C PHE A 170 -4.49 -18.53 -16.29
N LEU A 171 -3.67 -19.52 -16.02
CA LEU A 171 -3.99 -20.93 -16.31
C LEU A 171 -4.93 -21.54 -15.25
N GLY A 172 -5.12 -20.86 -14.13
CA GLY A 172 -6.00 -21.27 -13.06
C GLY A 172 -7.41 -20.71 -13.15
N HIS A 173 -8.06 -20.65 -11.98
CA HIS A 173 -9.38 -20.03 -11.84
C HIS A 173 -9.28 -18.51 -11.88
N LEU A 174 -9.84 -17.90 -12.93
CA LEU A 174 -9.66 -16.47 -13.22
C LEU A 174 -10.53 -15.56 -12.32
N ALA A 175 -11.73 -16.01 -11.94
CA ALA A 175 -12.67 -15.19 -11.19
C ALA A 175 -13.41 -16.02 -10.17
N ASP A 176 -13.77 -15.43 -9.06
CA ASP A 176 -14.51 -16.09 -7.99
C ASP A 176 -15.96 -15.56 -7.98
N LYS A 177 -16.92 -16.42 -7.61
CA LYS A 177 -18.26 -15.96 -7.30
C LYS A 177 -18.23 -15.26 -5.96
N MET A 178 -18.69 -14.02 -5.94
CA MET A 178 -18.71 -13.19 -4.75
C MET A 178 -20.08 -12.55 -4.55
N THR A 179 -20.49 -12.47 -3.29
CA THR A 179 -21.54 -11.58 -2.82
C THR A 179 -20.89 -10.45 -2.05
N VAL A 180 -21.06 -9.23 -2.56
CA VAL A 180 -20.42 -8.03 -2.02
C VAL A 180 -21.47 -7.09 -1.48
N THR A 181 -21.36 -6.72 -0.20
CA THR A 181 -22.24 -5.76 0.46
C THR A 181 -21.46 -4.47 0.70
N PHE A 182 -21.96 -3.38 0.12
CA PHE A 182 -21.47 -2.02 0.38
C PHE A 182 -22.30 -1.37 1.47
N TYR A 183 -21.64 -0.63 2.35
CA TYR A 183 -22.28 0.17 3.40
C TYR A 183 -21.91 1.63 3.20
N TYR A 184 -22.92 2.50 3.25
CA TYR A 184 -22.80 3.93 3.00
C TYR A 184 -22.88 4.74 4.30
N ALA A 185 -22.38 5.97 4.27
CA ALA A 185 -22.35 6.86 5.43
C ALA A 185 -23.77 7.23 5.96
N ASP A 186 -24.79 7.17 5.11
CA ASP A 186 -26.18 7.40 5.49
C ASP A 186 -26.85 6.18 6.14
N GLY A 187 -26.12 5.09 6.37
CA GLY A 187 -26.62 3.84 6.95
C GLY A 187 -27.29 2.89 5.96
N THR A 188 -27.43 3.26 4.70
CA THR A 188 -27.94 2.38 3.65
C THR A 188 -26.93 1.33 3.23
N LYS A 189 -27.40 0.27 2.57
CA LYS A 189 -26.54 -0.77 2.01
C LYS A 189 -27.02 -1.22 0.63
N GLU A 190 -26.08 -1.69 -0.17
CA GLU A 190 -26.33 -2.29 -1.48
C GLU A 190 -25.63 -3.65 -1.56
N ILE A 191 -26.28 -4.64 -2.18
CA ILE A 191 -25.71 -5.97 -2.37
C ILE A 191 -25.56 -6.22 -3.86
N VAL A 192 -24.38 -6.66 -4.26
CA VAL A 192 -24.07 -7.05 -5.65
C VAL A 192 -23.47 -8.45 -5.65
N THR A 193 -24.03 -9.33 -6.48
CA THR A 193 -23.56 -10.71 -6.66
C THR A 193 -23.07 -10.92 -8.09
N GLY A 194 -22.04 -11.70 -8.27
CA GLY A 194 -21.52 -12.03 -9.60
C GLY A 194 -20.18 -12.76 -9.60
N GLU A 195 -19.66 -13.05 -10.78
CA GLU A 195 -18.28 -13.51 -10.97
C GLU A 195 -17.35 -12.31 -11.14
N PHE A 196 -16.44 -12.13 -10.20
CA PHE A 196 -15.48 -11.03 -10.22
C PHE A 196 -14.05 -11.54 -10.38
N LEU A 197 -13.30 -10.89 -11.26
CA LEU A 197 -11.86 -11.07 -11.39
C LEU A 197 -11.17 -10.70 -10.09
N PHE A 198 -11.53 -9.53 -9.54
CA PHE A 198 -11.12 -9.07 -8.21
C PHE A 198 -12.07 -8.00 -7.68
N THR A 199 -11.98 -7.80 -6.39
CA THR A 199 -12.65 -6.73 -5.63
C THR A 199 -11.61 -6.00 -4.81
N LEU A 200 -11.60 -4.67 -4.90
CA LEU A 200 -10.63 -3.79 -4.29
C LEU A 200 -11.31 -2.75 -3.42
N ALA A 201 -10.76 -2.48 -2.24
CA ALA A 201 -11.08 -1.34 -1.39
C ALA A 201 -9.84 -0.44 -1.31
N GLY A 202 -9.96 0.79 -1.81
CA GLY A 202 -8.89 1.76 -1.88
C GLY A 202 -9.10 2.92 -0.92
N ASN A 203 -8.10 3.20 -0.08
CA ASN A 203 -7.89 4.44 0.64
C ASN A 203 -6.91 5.32 -0.15
N GLY A 204 -5.81 4.74 -0.62
CA GLY A 204 -4.90 5.35 -1.60
C GLY A 204 -5.24 4.92 -3.03
N ARG A 205 -4.58 5.56 -4.00
CA ARG A 205 -4.86 5.37 -5.43
C ARG A 205 -4.06 4.24 -6.08
N TRP A 206 -2.89 3.91 -5.54
CA TRP A 206 -1.87 3.11 -6.22
C TRP A 206 -1.54 1.85 -5.46
N TYR A 207 -1.25 0.77 -6.20
CA TYR A 207 -0.79 -0.50 -5.64
C TYR A 207 -0.01 -1.32 -6.69
N GLY A 208 0.57 -2.44 -6.27
CA GLY A 208 1.20 -3.40 -7.17
C GLY A 208 2.37 -2.84 -8.00
N GLY A 209 3.06 -1.80 -7.50
CA GLY A 209 4.18 -1.17 -8.20
C GLY A 209 3.77 -0.22 -9.32
N GLY A 210 2.68 0.52 -9.14
CA GLY A 210 2.25 1.60 -10.02
C GLY A 210 0.96 1.33 -10.80
N TYR A 211 0.12 0.42 -10.35
CA TYR A 211 -1.26 0.30 -10.84
C TYR A 211 -2.16 1.29 -10.11
N CYS A 212 -2.87 2.12 -10.85
CA CYS A 212 -3.83 3.08 -10.32
C CYS A 212 -5.19 2.41 -10.13
N GLY A 213 -5.34 1.62 -9.05
CA GLY A 213 -6.51 0.79 -8.81
C GLY A 213 -7.75 1.55 -8.37
N ALA A 214 -7.58 2.66 -7.64
CA ALA A 214 -8.65 3.51 -7.14
C ALA A 214 -8.38 5.00 -7.47
N PRO A 215 -8.54 5.42 -8.74
CA PRO A 215 -8.09 6.73 -9.21
C PRO A 215 -8.70 7.93 -8.48
N ASN A 216 -9.91 7.76 -7.95
CA ASN A 216 -10.67 8.82 -7.27
C ASN A 216 -10.48 8.83 -5.76
N SER A 217 -9.71 7.88 -5.19
CA SER A 217 -9.51 7.82 -3.74
C SER A 217 -8.86 9.09 -3.20
N VAL A 218 -9.38 9.53 -2.07
CA VAL A 218 -8.89 10.64 -1.25
C VAL A 218 -8.56 10.06 0.11
N ILE A 219 -7.33 10.26 0.56
CA ILE A 219 -6.73 9.49 1.66
C ILE A 219 -7.22 9.92 3.06
N ASP A 220 -8.01 10.99 3.16
CA ASP A 220 -8.43 11.66 4.40
C ASP A 220 -9.89 12.15 4.38
N ASP A 221 -10.78 11.49 3.60
CA ASP A 221 -12.17 11.93 3.46
C ASP A 221 -13.19 11.02 4.17
N GLY A 222 -12.72 10.04 4.93
CA GLY A 222 -13.56 9.09 5.68
C GLY A 222 -14.26 8.05 4.79
N LEU A 223 -13.90 7.94 3.51
CA LEU A 223 -14.52 7.03 2.57
C LEU A 223 -13.49 6.10 1.92
N LEU A 224 -13.98 4.95 1.47
CA LEU A 224 -13.23 4.01 0.66
C LEU A 224 -13.82 3.94 -0.75
N ASP A 225 -12.94 3.80 -1.73
CA ASP A 225 -13.31 3.55 -3.12
C ASP A 225 -13.34 2.04 -3.38
N PHE A 226 -14.50 1.51 -3.75
CA PHE A 226 -14.68 0.09 -4.05
C PHE A 226 -14.70 -0.11 -5.57
N VAL A 227 -13.74 -0.86 -6.07
CA VAL A 227 -13.58 -1.19 -7.49
C VAL A 227 -13.68 -2.69 -7.66
N LEU A 228 -14.74 -3.16 -8.32
CA LEU A 228 -14.92 -4.56 -8.64
C LEU A 228 -14.85 -4.71 -10.17
N ILE A 229 -14.05 -5.64 -10.62
CA ILE A 229 -13.96 -5.98 -12.04
C ILE A 229 -14.59 -7.36 -12.24
N ARG A 230 -15.69 -7.41 -12.99
CA ARG A 230 -16.32 -8.67 -13.40
C ARG A 230 -15.37 -9.47 -14.29
N LYS A 231 -15.60 -10.78 -14.36
CA LYS A 231 -14.83 -11.69 -15.21
C LYS A 231 -14.87 -11.26 -16.68
N PRO A 232 -13.75 -10.80 -17.27
CA PRO A 232 -13.70 -10.49 -18.70
C PRO A 232 -13.46 -11.77 -19.52
N ALA A 233 -13.77 -11.73 -20.82
CA ALA A 233 -13.25 -12.72 -21.74
C ALA A 233 -11.72 -12.65 -21.81
N TYR A 234 -11.04 -13.78 -21.86
CA TYR A 234 -9.56 -13.86 -21.88
C TYR A 234 -8.92 -12.98 -22.96
N SER A 235 -9.53 -12.93 -24.15
CA SER A 235 -9.05 -12.12 -25.27
C SER A 235 -9.05 -10.61 -25.01
N ARG A 236 -9.86 -10.12 -24.07
CA ARG A 236 -9.93 -8.69 -23.71
C ARG A 236 -8.81 -8.27 -22.75
N ILE A 237 -8.29 -9.19 -21.94
CA ILE A 237 -7.38 -8.88 -20.82
C ILE A 237 -6.13 -8.12 -21.28
N PRO A 238 -5.40 -8.52 -22.36
CA PRO A 238 -4.23 -7.77 -22.81
C PRO A 238 -4.50 -6.29 -23.11
N GLY A 239 -5.70 -5.98 -23.62
CA GLY A 239 -6.12 -4.61 -23.91
C GLY A 239 -6.62 -3.84 -22.69
N LEU A 240 -7.10 -4.52 -21.63
CA LEU A 240 -7.63 -3.91 -20.41
C LEU A 240 -6.52 -3.58 -19.41
N VAL A 241 -5.51 -4.45 -19.27
CA VAL A 241 -4.44 -4.29 -18.26
C VAL A 241 -3.71 -2.95 -18.35
N PRO A 242 -3.23 -2.47 -19.52
CA PRO A 242 -2.57 -1.17 -19.61
C PRO A 242 -3.49 0.00 -19.26
N LYS A 243 -4.76 -0.07 -19.60
CA LYS A 243 -5.77 0.95 -19.27
C LYS A 243 -6.05 0.97 -17.77
N TYR A 244 -6.23 -0.20 -17.18
CA TYR A 244 -6.39 -0.33 -15.72
C TYR A 244 -5.17 0.21 -14.97
N LYS A 245 -3.96 -0.11 -15.44
CA LYS A 245 -2.72 0.40 -14.83
C LYS A 245 -2.68 1.94 -14.79
N ARG A 246 -3.21 2.61 -15.80
CA ARG A 246 -3.29 4.09 -15.85
C ARG A 246 -4.49 4.68 -15.11
N GLY A 247 -5.37 3.84 -14.52
CA GLY A 247 -6.57 4.31 -13.82
C GLY A 247 -7.71 4.72 -14.73
N GLU A 248 -7.68 4.33 -16.01
CA GLU A 248 -8.69 4.71 -16.99
C GLU A 248 -10.01 3.94 -16.83
N HIS A 249 -10.03 2.88 -16.04
CA HIS A 249 -11.18 1.97 -15.94
C HIS A 249 -12.47 2.62 -15.43
N LEU A 250 -12.39 3.73 -14.70
CA LEU A 250 -13.59 4.44 -14.24
C LEU A 250 -14.32 5.20 -15.34
N SER A 251 -13.63 5.57 -16.42
CA SER A 251 -14.18 6.39 -17.52
C SER A 251 -14.11 5.74 -18.89
N ASN A 252 -13.32 4.68 -19.05
CA ASN A 252 -13.07 4.07 -20.36
C ASN A 252 -14.20 3.09 -20.74
N PRO A 253 -14.85 3.26 -21.91
CA PRO A 253 -15.95 2.39 -22.34
C PRO A 253 -15.61 0.90 -22.41
N ALA A 254 -14.34 0.53 -22.52
CA ALA A 254 -13.91 -0.86 -22.51
C ALA A 254 -14.21 -1.59 -21.19
N PHE A 255 -14.55 -0.87 -20.12
CA PHE A 255 -14.91 -1.43 -18.81
C PHE A 255 -16.39 -1.31 -18.48
N SER A 256 -17.24 -0.74 -19.34
CA SER A 256 -18.63 -0.41 -19.04
C SER A 256 -19.48 -1.61 -18.61
N ASP A 257 -19.19 -2.81 -19.14
CA ASP A 257 -19.85 -4.07 -18.80
C ASP A 257 -19.16 -4.85 -17.66
N LEU A 258 -17.97 -4.42 -17.26
CA LEU A 258 -17.13 -5.12 -16.31
C LEU A 258 -17.05 -4.44 -14.95
N LEU A 259 -17.17 -3.11 -14.92
CA LEU A 259 -16.90 -2.31 -13.72
C LEU A 259 -18.13 -2.18 -12.84
N VAL A 260 -17.94 -2.44 -11.54
CA VAL A 260 -18.80 -1.94 -10.47
C VAL A 260 -17.95 -1.01 -9.60
N TYR A 261 -18.33 0.25 -9.51
CA TYR A 261 -17.64 1.26 -8.71
C TYR A 261 -18.60 1.87 -7.69
N ARG A 262 -18.18 1.91 -6.43
CA ARG A 262 -18.93 2.55 -5.33
C ARG A 262 -17.96 3.28 -4.40
N ARG A 263 -18.48 4.24 -3.65
CA ARG A 263 -17.79 4.85 -2.51
C ARG A 263 -18.60 4.67 -1.26
N GLY A 264 -17.98 4.31 -0.16
CA GLY A 264 -18.69 4.04 1.09
C GLY A 264 -17.72 3.86 2.25
N VAL A 265 -18.29 3.51 3.42
CA VAL A 265 -17.53 3.41 4.68
C VAL A 265 -17.11 1.98 5.02
N LYS A 266 -17.74 0.96 4.41
CA LYS A 266 -17.44 -0.44 4.68
C LYS A 266 -17.84 -1.31 3.49
N ILE A 267 -17.07 -2.37 3.27
CA ILE A 267 -17.38 -3.45 2.32
C ILE A 267 -17.29 -4.81 3.04
N GLU A 268 -18.22 -5.69 2.74
CA GLU A 268 -18.13 -7.10 3.12
C GLU A 268 -18.14 -7.96 1.86
N ILE A 269 -17.22 -8.93 1.81
CA ILE A 269 -17.03 -9.81 0.67
C ILE A 269 -17.17 -11.24 1.16
N GLN A 270 -18.11 -11.97 0.57
CA GLN A 270 -18.31 -13.41 0.77
C GLN A 270 -17.99 -14.10 -0.56
N SER A 271 -17.01 -15.01 -0.55
CA SER A 271 -16.65 -15.83 -1.70
C SER A 271 -17.16 -17.26 -1.50
N GLU A 272 -17.75 -17.83 -2.57
CA GLU A 272 -18.18 -19.23 -2.60
C GLU A 272 -16.98 -20.17 -2.84
#